data_2348f7a2fc6091ba6c72de46cb53a0d5
#
_entry.id   2348f7a2fc6091ba6c72de46cb53a0d5
#
_cell.length_a   1.000
_cell.length_b   1.000
_cell.length_c   1.000
_cell.angle_alpha   90.00
_cell.angle_beta   90.00
_cell.angle_gamma   90.00
#
_symmetry.space_group_name_H-M   'P 1'
#
loop_
_entity.id
_entity.type
_entity.pdbx_description
1 polymer ?
#
loop_
_entity_poly.entity_id
_entity_poly.type
_entity_poly.pdbx_seq_one_letter_code
_entity_poly.pdbx_strand_id
1 'polypeptide(L)'
;GTMMACASKEIIMGTHSFLGPIDPQYEGISAYNIIKEFEEARKELESKPEALEYWKLRLGKYTKAYYYTVKDSIDLSRVLVEKWLKNYMFEGEEEAVAKEKTENILNVLNSNNKSHARHFNYELCKQIGLKVEKLEANQKFQESVLSLHHSYTITFENTPANKIIENQNGTRYISHMKVK
;
A
#
# COMPACT_ATOMS: atom_id res chain seq x y z
N GLY A 1 2.71 -2.34 -3.59
CA GLY A 1 2.80 -3.78 -3.28
C GLY A 1 1.60 -4.31 -2.54
N THR A 2 1.28 -3.78 -1.35
CA THR A 2 0.20 -4.31 -0.49
C THR A 2 -1.17 -4.36 -1.15
N MET A 3 -1.57 -3.34 -1.89
CA MET A 3 -2.82 -3.36 -2.67
C MET A 3 -2.83 -4.50 -3.71
N MET A 4 -1.70 -4.76 -4.37
CA MET A 4 -1.59 -5.88 -5.32
C MET A 4 -1.70 -7.23 -4.59
N ALA A 5 -1.09 -7.36 -3.41
CA ALA A 5 -1.23 -8.55 -2.58
C ALA A 5 -2.69 -8.81 -2.17
N CYS A 6 -3.44 -7.76 -1.81
CA CYS A 6 -4.87 -7.87 -1.49
C CYS A 6 -5.76 -8.27 -2.70
N ALA A 7 -5.26 -8.14 -3.93
CA ALA A 7 -5.94 -8.57 -5.15
C ALA A 7 -5.64 -10.04 -5.53
N SER A 8 -4.96 -10.81 -4.69
CA SER A 8 -4.66 -12.23 -4.91
C SER A 8 -5.57 -13.14 -4.08
N LYS A 9 -5.65 -14.41 -4.47
CA LYS A 9 -6.38 -15.45 -3.70
C LYS A 9 -5.65 -15.79 -2.39
N GLU A 10 -4.33 -15.75 -2.42
CA GLU A 10 -3.44 -15.97 -1.28
C GLU A 10 -2.14 -15.20 -1.48
N ILE A 11 -1.41 -14.96 -0.41
CA ILE A 11 -0.14 -14.25 -0.40
C ILE A 11 0.93 -15.21 0.09
N ILE A 12 2.01 -15.37 -0.66
CA ILE A 12 3.14 -16.18 -0.25
C ILE A 12 4.24 -15.27 0.28
N MET A 13 4.66 -15.49 1.51
CA MET A 13 5.63 -14.65 2.20
C MET A 13 6.83 -15.46 2.68
N GLY A 14 8.03 -15.03 2.32
CA GLY A 14 9.25 -15.54 2.93
C GLY A 14 9.46 -14.98 4.34
N THR A 15 10.34 -15.60 5.10
CA THR A 15 10.63 -15.25 6.51
C THR A 15 10.97 -13.76 6.71
N HIS A 16 11.61 -13.14 5.71
CA HIS A 16 11.99 -11.72 5.74
C HIS A 16 11.06 -10.81 4.92
N SER A 17 10.00 -11.37 4.37
CA SER A 17 9.01 -10.59 3.61
C SER A 17 8.12 -9.79 4.54
N PHE A 18 7.68 -8.64 4.06
CA PHE A 18 6.68 -7.81 4.75
C PHE A 18 5.80 -7.06 3.76
N LEU A 19 4.61 -6.73 4.19
CA LEU A 19 3.73 -5.77 3.54
C LEU A 19 3.87 -4.42 4.24
N GLY A 20 3.70 -3.34 3.48
CA GLY A 20 3.55 -1.99 4.03
C GLY A 20 2.09 -1.64 4.28
N PRO A 21 1.79 -0.49 4.92
CA PRO A 21 0.43 0.03 5.02
C PRO A 21 -0.09 0.44 3.63
N ILE A 22 -1.41 0.52 3.52
CA ILE A 22 -2.08 1.14 2.37
C ILE A 22 -2.15 2.64 2.66
N ASP A 23 -1.22 3.36 2.08
CA ASP A 23 -1.03 4.79 2.31
C ASP A 23 -0.73 5.49 0.98
N PRO A 24 -1.75 6.07 0.32
CA PRO A 24 -1.53 6.87 -0.88
C PRO A 24 -0.53 7.99 -0.61
N GLN A 25 0.39 8.19 -1.54
CA GLN A 25 1.46 9.18 -1.42
C GLN A 25 1.28 10.29 -2.44
N TYR A 26 1.48 11.54 -2.02
CA TYR A 26 1.55 12.71 -2.87
C TYR A 26 2.90 13.39 -2.66
N GLU A 27 3.73 13.41 -3.69
CA GLU A 27 5.10 13.96 -3.65
C GLU A 27 5.93 13.38 -2.48
N GLY A 28 5.74 12.11 -2.16
CA GLY A 28 6.43 11.43 -1.05
C GLY A 28 5.84 11.70 0.33
N ILE A 29 4.73 12.44 0.42
CA ILE A 29 4.01 12.71 1.66
C ILE A 29 2.78 11.83 1.75
N SER A 30 2.58 11.19 2.91
CA SER A 30 1.38 10.40 3.19
C SER A 30 0.11 11.23 3.07
N ALA A 31 -0.88 10.71 2.34
CA ALA A 31 -2.21 11.32 2.22
C ALA A 31 -2.86 11.56 3.59
N TYR A 32 -2.68 10.63 4.52
CA TYR A 32 -3.19 10.78 5.89
C TYR A 32 -2.53 11.94 6.64
N ASN A 33 -1.22 12.16 6.44
CA ASN A 33 -0.53 13.30 7.07
C ASN A 33 -1.00 14.63 6.49
N ILE A 34 -1.27 14.67 5.19
CA ILE A 34 -1.83 15.86 4.55
C ILE A 34 -3.21 16.19 5.13
N ILE A 35 -4.13 15.20 5.18
CA ILE A 35 -5.46 15.40 5.77
C ILE A 35 -5.35 15.87 7.21
N LYS A 36 -4.47 15.23 8.00
CA LYS A 36 -4.22 15.61 9.40
C LYS A 36 -3.77 17.07 9.54
N GLU A 37 -2.89 17.56 8.66
CA GLU A 37 -2.43 18.94 8.65
C GLU A 37 -3.60 19.93 8.47
N PHE A 38 -4.53 19.65 7.55
CA PHE A 38 -5.73 20.47 7.37
C PHE A 38 -6.69 20.41 8.56
N GLU A 39 -6.85 19.24 9.18
CA GLU A 39 -7.71 19.08 10.37
C GLU A 39 -7.11 19.76 11.60
N GLU A 40 -5.80 19.70 11.79
CA GLU A 40 -5.10 20.45 12.85
C GLU A 40 -5.27 21.94 12.67
N ALA A 41 -5.09 22.45 11.43
CA ALA A 41 -5.32 23.85 11.13
C ALA A 41 -6.74 24.29 11.51
N ARG A 42 -7.75 23.53 11.11
CA ARG A 42 -9.14 23.83 11.43
C ARG A 42 -9.37 23.88 12.94
N LYS A 43 -8.90 22.87 13.68
CA LYS A 43 -9.07 22.82 15.15
C LYS A 43 -8.34 23.95 15.87
N GLU A 44 -7.13 24.29 15.45
CA GLU A 44 -6.39 25.36 16.10
C GLU A 44 -7.02 26.73 15.82
N LEU A 45 -7.50 26.98 14.61
CA LEU A 45 -8.17 28.23 14.26
C LEU A 45 -9.51 28.43 14.98
N GLU A 46 -10.21 27.35 15.32
CA GLU A 46 -11.42 27.42 16.17
C GLU A 46 -11.12 27.93 17.58
N SER A 47 -9.94 27.60 18.12
CA SER A 47 -9.54 27.96 19.49
C SER A 47 -8.59 29.17 19.55
N LYS A 48 -7.81 29.41 18.50
CA LYS A 48 -6.77 30.43 18.38
C LYS A 48 -6.84 31.11 17.01
N PRO A 49 -7.77 32.06 16.80
CA PRO A 49 -7.89 32.79 15.53
C PRO A 49 -6.61 33.51 15.08
N GLU A 50 -5.76 33.90 16.03
CA GLU A 50 -4.46 34.54 15.79
C GLU A 50 -3.47 33.65 15.03
N ALA A 51 -3.65 32.33 15.01
CA ALA A 51 -2.82 31.40 14.24
C ALA A 51 -3.07 31.46 12.71
N LEU A 52 -4.02 32.30 12.25
CA LEU A 52 -4.42 32.37 10.85
C LEU A 52 -3.26 32.62 9.88
N GLU A 53 -2.36 33.55 10.20
CA GLU A 53 -1.24 33.88 9.30
C GLU A 53 -0.23 32.74 9.19
N TYR A 54 0.02 32.02 10.28
CA TYR A 54 0.86 30.80 10.26
C TYR A 54 0.26 29.75 9.34
N TRP A 55 -1.03 29.46 9.48
CA TRP A 55 -1.68 28.42 8.68
C TRP A 55 -1.88 28.83 7.21
N LYS A 56 -2.07 30.11 6.91
CA LYS A 56 -2.08 30.63 5.53
C LYS A 56 -0.75 30.35 4.82
N LEU A 57 0.39 30.62 5.48
CA LEU A 57 1.71 30.36 4.92
C LEU A 57 1.93 28.85 4.71
N ARG A 58 1.52 28.04 5.68
CA ARG A 58 1.73 26.60 5.66
C ARG A 58 0.85 25.88 4.63
N LEU A 59 -0.42 26.19 4.57
CA LEU A 59 -1.38 25.57 3.65
C LEU A 59 -1.43 26.24 2.27
N GLY A 60 -0.92 27.45 2.14
CA GLY A 60 -0.90 28.19 0.88
C GLY A 60 -0.08 27.55 -0.24
N LYS A 61 0.77 26.58 0.08
CA LYS A 61 1.52 25.76 -0.89
C LYS A 61 0.62 24.78 -1.66
N TYR A 62 -0.52 24.42 -1.09
CA TYR A 62 -1.43 23.46 -1.71
C TYR A 62 -2.36 24.14 -2.72
N THR A 63 -2.60 23.47 -3.84
CA THR A 63 -3.52 23.95 -4.86
C THR A 63 -4.98 23.84 -4.41
N LYS A 64 -5.87 24.57 -5.10
CA LYS A 64 -7.32 24.43 -4.88
C LYS A 64 -7.76 22.98 -5.06
N ALA A 65 -8.71 22.55 -4.25
CA ALA A 65 -9.24 21.19 -4.21
C ALA A 65 -8.25 20.08 -3.79
N TYR A 66 -6.99 20.41 -3.48
CA TYR A 66 -5.97 19.42 -3.11
C TYR A 66 -6.42 18.52 -1.94
N TYR A 67 -7.03 19.11 -0.90
CA TYR A 67 -7.59 18.36 0.23
C TYR A 67 -8.58 17.26 -0.22
N TYR A 68 -9.50 17.62 -1.12
CA TYR A 68 -10.49 16.67 -1.63
C TYR A 68 -9.85 15.58 -2.50
N THR A 69 -8.92 15.95 -3.37
CA THR A 69 -8.18 14.99 -4.19
C THR A 69 -7.44 13.96 -3.32
N VAL A 70 -6.80 14.41 -2.26
CA VAL A 70 -6.10 13.54 -1.32
C VAL A 70 -7.08 12.65 -0.56
N LYS A 71 -8.19 13.19 -0.09
CA LYS A 71 -9.24 12.43 0.59
C LYS A 71 -9.85 11.36 -0.32
N ASP A 72 -10.19 11.73 -1.54
CA ASP A 72 -10.76 10.80 -2.53
C ASP A 72 -9.79 9.65 -2.84
N SER A 73 -8.48 9.88 -2.82
CA SER A 73 -7.50 8.80 -3.04
C SER A 73 -7.44 7.80 -1.88
N ILE A 74 -7.63 8.26 -0.63
CA ILE A 74 -7.75 7.39 0.54
C ILE A 74 -9.02 6.54 0.40
N ASP A 75 -10.15 7.17 0.10
CA ASP A 75 -11.44 6.51 -0.04
C ASP A 75 -11.41 5.49 -1.19
N LEU A 76 -10.84 5.86 -2.35
CA LEU A 76 -10.69 4.98 -3.50
C LEU A 76 -9.80 3.76 -3.16
N SER A 77 -8.69 3.97 -2.47
CA SER A 77 -7.81 2.86 -2.08
C SER A 77 -8.55 1.85 -1.19
N ARG A 78 -9.37 2.33 -0.26
CA ARG A 78 -10.20 1.50 0.62
C ARG A 78 -11.23 0.70 -0.18
N VAL A 79 -11.98 1.36 -1.06
CA VAL A 79 -13.01 0.73 -1.90
C VAL A 79 -12.41 -0.35 -2.80
N LEU A 80 -11.27 -0.08 -3.43
CA LEU A 80 -10.60 -1.04 -4.30
C LEU A 80 -10.14 -2.28 -3.53
N VAL A 81 -9.49 -2.10 -2.39
CA VAL A 81 -9.00 -3.22 -1.58
C VAL A 81 -10.16 -4.04 -1.01
N GLU A 82 -11.22 -3.39 -0.53
CA GLU A 82 -12.43 -4.08 -0.10
C GLU A 82 -13.00 -4.97 -1.21
N LYS A 83 -13.15 -4.42 -2.41
CA LYS A 83 -13.62 -5.16 -3.59
C LYS A 83 -12.73 -6.35 -3.92
N TRP A 84 -11.42 -6.16 -3.90
CA TRP A 84 -10.46 -7.23 -4.26
C TRP A 84 -10.43 -8.34 -3.21
N LEU A 85 -10.39 -8.01 -1.93
CA LEU A 85 -10.44 -9.02 -0.86
C LEU A 85 -11.70 -9.88 -0.97
N LYS A 86 -12.87 -9.27 -1.17
CA LYS A 86 -14.14 -10.01 -1.32
C LYS A 86 -14.18 -10.87 -2.59
N ASN A 87 -13.72 -10.33 -3.72
CA ASN A 87 -13.86 -11.00 -5.01
C ASN A 87 -12.77 -12.05 -5.28
N TYR A 88 -11.63 -12.00 -4.59
CA TYR A 88 -10.50 -12.90 -4.83
C TYR A 88 -10.12 -13.70 -3.58
N MET A 89 -9.65 -13.02 -2.53
CA MET A 89 -9.13 -13.72 -1.34
C MET A 89 -10.24 -14.45 -0.57
N PHE A 90 -11.41 -13.87 -0.47
CA PHE A 90 -12.57 -14.43 0.25
C PHE A 90 -13.68 -14.88 -0.68
N GLU A 91 -13.34 -15.13 -1.97
CA GLU A 91 -14.29 -15.68 -2.95
C GLU A 91 -14.92 -16.98 -2.42
N GLY A 92 -16.26 -17.07 -2.42
CA GLY A 92 -17.01 -18.24 -1.95
C GLY A 92 -17.19 -18.35 -0.44
N GLU A 93 -16.67 -17.42 0.36
CA GLU A 93 -17.02 -17.34 1.79
C GLU A 93 -18.39 -16.72 1.99
N GLU A 94 -19.03 -17.01 3.12
CA GLU A 94 -20.29 -16.37 3.52
C GLU A 94 -20.09 -14.82 3.57
N GLU A 95 -21.03 -14.06 3.04
CA GLU A 95 -20.91 -12.61 2.87
C GLU A 95 -20.62 -11.87 4.18
N ALA A 96 -21.28 -12.28 5.27
CA ALA A 96 -21.08 -11.67 6.60
C ALA A 96 -19.63 -11.89 7.11
N VAL A 97 -19.11 -13.12 6.93
CA VAL A 97 -17.75 -13.50 7.34
C VAL A 97 -16.72 -12.77 6.48
N ALA A 98 -16.89 -12.76 5.16
CA ALA A 98 -15.99 -12.07 4.24
C ALA A 98 -15.96 -10.56 4.53
N LYS A 99 -17.10 -9.96 4.88
CA LYS A 99 -17.20 -8.55 5.24
C LYS A 99 -16.44 -8.25 6.53
N GLU A 100 -16.66 -9.03 7.60
CA GLU A 100 -15.98 -8.85 8.88
C GLU A 100 -14.43 -8.95 8.74
N LYS A 101 -13.95 -10.00 8.06
CA LYS A 101 -12.51 -10.17 7.77
C LYS A 101 -11.95 -8.98 6.99
N THR A 102 -12.67 -8.55 5.95
CA THR A 102 -12.26 -7.42 5.11
C THR A 102 -12.16 -6.14 5.92
N GLU A 103 -13.15 -5.83 6.75
CA GLU A 103 -13.14 -4.65 7.62
C GLU A 103 -11.99 -4.68 8.62
N ASN A 104 -11.70 -5.83 9.23
CA ASN A 104 -10.55 -5.99 10.14
C ASN A 104 -9.23 -5.70 9.42
N ILE A 105 -9.02 -6.28 8.23
CA ILE A 105 -7.82 -6.06 7.41
C ILE A 105 -7.68 -4.58 7.04
N LEU A 106 -8.75 -3.96 6.52
CA LEU A 106 -8.75 -2.56 6.13
C LEU A 106 -8.46 -1.63 7.31
N ASN A 107 -9.03 -1.90 8.47
CA ASN A 107 -8.80 -1.10 9.67
C ASN A 107 -7.35 -1.15 10.12
N VAL A 108 -6.64 -2.26 9.90
CA VAL A 108 -5.23 -2.39 10.25
C VAL A 108 -4.32 -1.82 9.16
N LEU A 109 -4.58 -2.13 7.88
CA LEU A 109 -3.74 -1.69 6.77
C LEU A 109 -3.91 -0.21 6.42
N ASN A 110 -5.13 0.35 6.56
CA ASN A 110 -5.44 1.77 6.31
C ASN A 110 -5.40 2.61 7.58
N SER A 111 -5.20 1.99 8.78
CA SER A 111 -5.17 2.79 9.99
C SER A 111 -4.04 3.82 9.85
N ASN A 112 -4.32 5.03 10.33
CA ASN A 112 -3.39 6.16 10.45
C ASN A 112 -2.19 5.76 11.32
N ASN A 113 -1.50 4.71 10.87
CA ASN A 113 -0.33 4.16 11.51
C ASN A 113 0.76 5.19 11.32
N LYS A 114 1.17 5.78 12.42
CA LYS A 114 2.12 6.88 12.61
C LYS A 114 3.39 6.84 11.75
N SER A 115 3.56 5.83 10.89
CA SER A 115 4.69 5.70 9.97
C SER A 115 4.34 4.82 8.77
N HIS A 116 4.61 5.32 7.57
CA HIS A 116 4.65 4.53 6.33
C HIS A 116 5.67 3.37 6.40
N ALA A 117 6.63 3.45 7.32
CA ALA A 117 7.63 2.42 7.57
C ALA A 117 7.13 1.24 8.43
N ARG A 118 5.83 1.16 8.74
CA ARG A 118 5.31 0.00 9.48
C ARG A 118 5.35 -1.24 8.60
N HIS A 119 5.98 -2.27 9.10
CA HIS A 119 6.12 -3.56 8.43
C HIS A 119 5.13 -4.57 9.01
N PHE A 120 4.36 -5.23 8.14
CA PHE A 120 3.48 -6.34 8.46
C PHE A 120 4.14 -7.63 8.03
N ASN A 121 4.78 -8.33 8.95
CA ASN A 121 5.39 -9.63 8.70
C ASN A 121 4.34 -10.74 8.56
N TYR A 122 4.76 -11.96 8.25
CA TYR A 122 3.89 -13.11 8.07
C TYR A 122 2.91 -13.30 9.24
N GLU A 123 3.39 -13.29 10.49
CA GLU A 123 2.56 -13.55 11.67
C GLU A 123 1.48 -12.48 11.83
N LEU A 124 1.83 -11.21 11.64
CA LEU A 124 0.87 -10.11 11.73
C LEU A 124 -0.14 -10.14 10.57
N CYS A 125 0.30 -10.46 9.35
CA CYS A 125 -0.60 -10.62 8.20
C CYS A 125 -1.62 -11.75 8.45
N LYS A 126 -1.19 -12.87 9.02
CA LYS A 126 -2.06 -13.98 9.40
C LYS A 126 -3.02 -13.59 10.51
N GLN A 127 -2.53 -12.88 11.53
CA GLN A 127 -3.34 -12.43 12.67
C GLN A 127 -4.48 -11.49 12.27
N ILE A 128 -4.26 -10.60 11.29
CA ILE A 128 -5.29 -9.68 10.81
C ILE A 128 -6.30 -10.34 9.85
N GLY A 129 -6.06 -11.59 9.45
CA GLY A 129 -6.99 -12.39 8.65
C GLY A 129 -6.66 -12.51 7.17
N LEU A 130 -5.48 -12.05 6.71
CA LEU A 130 -5.01 -12.30 5.36
C LEU A 130 -4.70 -13.79 5.17
N LYS A 131 -5.04 -14.35 4.01
CA LYS A 131 -4.63 -15.70 3.60
C LYS A 131 -3.17 -15.64 3.17
N VAL A 132 -2.28 -16.05 4.07
CA VAL A 132 -0.82 -16.02 3.87
C VAL A 132 -0.23 -17.42 4.08
N GLU A 133 0.68 -17.81 3.19
CA GLU A 133 1.44 -19.04 3.25
C GLU A 133 2.94 -18.76 3.31
N LYS A 134 3.70 -19.65 3.97
CA LYS A 134 5.16 -19.52 4.04
C LYS A 134 5.81 -20.00 2.75
N LEU A 135 6.66 -19.20 2.16
CA LEU A 135 7.46 -19.56 0.98
C LEU A 135 8.33 -20.80 1.26
N GLU A 136 8.86 -20.90 2.48
CA GLU A 136 9.72 -21.97 2.95
C GLU A 136 8.98 -23.31 3.12
N ALA A 137 7.65 -23.33 3.07
CA ALA A 137 6.86 -24.57 3.13
C ALA A 137 7.10 -25.47 1.90
N ASN A 138 7.58 -24.94 0.78
CA ASN A 138 7.92 -25.68 -0.42
C ASN A 138 9.29 -25.25 -0.95
N GLN A 139 10.32 -26.02 -0.65
CA GLN A 139 11.70 -25.71 -1.01
C GLN A 139 11.91 -25.52 -2.52
N LYS A 140 11.34 -26.37 -3.36
CA LYS A 140 11.49 -26.26 -4.82
C LYS A 140 10.87 -24.96 -5.34
N PHE A 141 9.72 -24.57 -4.81
CA PHE A 141 9.06 -23.33 -5.16
C PHE A 141 9.87 -22.12 -4.65
N GLN A 142 10.37 -22.20 -3.42
CA GLN A 142 11.24 -21.16 -2.85
C GLN A 142 12.48 -20.91 -3.71
N GLU A 143 13.18 -21.97 -4.13
CA GLU A 143 14.35 -21.88 -5.00
C GLU A 143 14.01 -21.19 -6.34
N SER A 144 12.86 -21.51 -6.93
CA SER A 144 12.39 -20.89 -8.17
C SER A 144 12.11 -19.39 -8.00
N VAL A 145 11.41 -19.02 -6.91
CA VAL A 145 11.10 -17.62 -6.60
C VAL A 145 12.36 -16.81 -6.32
N LEU A 146 13.30 -17.35 -5.53
CA LEU A 146 14.56 -16.69 -5.23
C LEU A 146 15.44 -16.54 -6.48
N SER A 147 15.49 -17.56 -7.34
CA SER A 147 16.22 -17.47 -8.62
C SER A 147 15.67 -16.37 -9.52
N LEU A 148 14.35 -16.26 -9.62
CA LEU A 148 13.70 -15.18 -10.36
C LEU A 148 13.98 -13.82 -9.74
N HIS A 149 13.87 -13.71 -8.42
CA HIS A 149 14.18 -12.46 -7.69
C HIS A 149 15.63 -12.01 -7.91
N HIS A 150 16.60 -12.94 -7.80
CA HIS A 150 18.01 -12.63 -8.05
C HIS A 150 18.26 -12.20 -9.51
N SER A 151 17.58 -12.82 -10.47
CA SER A 151 17.68 -12.43 -11.88
C SER A 151 17.21 -10.98 -12.10
N TYR A 152 16.11 -10.58 -11.47
CA TYR A 152 15.65 -9.18 -11.52
C TYR A 152 16.62 -8.23 -10.82
N THR A 153 17.13 -8.60 -9.64
CA THR A 153 18.11 -7.78 -8.92
C THR A 153 19.35 -7.53 -9.78
N ILE A 154 19.93 -8.58 -10.37
CA ILE A 154 21.08 -8.48 -11.26
C ILE A 154 20.77 -7.59 -12.48
N THR A 155 19.56 -7.74 -13.04
CA THR A 155 19.13 -6.92 -14.19
C THR A 155 19.05 -5.44 -13.81
N PHE A 156 18.44 -5.08 -12.67
CA PHE A 156 18.36 -3.70 -12.22
C PHE A 156 19.70 -3.09 -11.86
N GLU A 157 20.64 -3.87 -11.31
CA GLU A 157 21.98 -3.41 -10.95
C GLU A 157 22.87 -3.16 -12.17
N ASN A 158 22.68 -3.94 -13.24
CA ASN A 158 23.58 -3.91 -14.40
C ASN A 158 22.97 -3.22 -15.64
N THR A 159 21.77 -2.71 -15.57
CA THR A 159 21.09 -2.04 -16.68
C THR A 159 20.38 -0.77 -16.21
N PRO A 160 20.03 0.16 -17.11
CA PRO A 160 19.21 1.33 -16.76
C PRO A 160 17.73 1.01 -16.51
N ALA A 161 17.33 -0.26 -16.52
CA ALA A 161 15.95 -0.67 -16.23
C ALA A 161 15.56 -0.25 -14.80
N ASN A 162 14.38 0.38 -14.67
CA ASN A 162 13.82 0.79 -13.39
C ASN A 162 12.46 0.16 -13.08
N LYS A 163 11.86 -0.48 -14.08
CA LYS A 163 10.61 -1.23 -13.94
C LYS A 163 10.53 -2.32 -14.99
N ILE A 164 10.21 -3.53 -14.55
CA ILE A 164 9.97 -4.69 -15.43
C ILE A 164 8.62 -5.28 -15.04
N ILE A 165 7.76 -5.50 -16.01
CA ILE A 165 6.51 -6.25 -15.90
C ILE A 165 6.54 -7.30 -16.98
N GLU A 166 6.50 -8.58 -16.61
CA GLU A 166 6.47 -9.67 -17.58
C GLU A 166 5.54 -10.80 -17.14
N ASN A 167 5.17 -11.65 -18.08
CA ASN A 167 4.37 -12.84 -17.84
C ASN A 167 5.08 -14.11 -18.33
N GLN A 168 4.52 -15.27 -17.99
CA GLN A 168 5.05 -16.59 -18.34
C GLN A 168 5.15 -16.87 -19.86
N ASN A 169 4.50 -16.07 -20.70
CA ASN A 169 4.52 -16.20 -22.15
C ASN A 169 5.63 -15.36 -22.82
N GLY A 170 6.51 -14.74 -22.03
CA GLY A 170 7.60 -13.91 -22.52
C GLY A 170 7.20 -12.50 -22.97
N THR A 171 5.93 -12.12 -22.80
CA THR A 171 5.51 -10.73 -23.02
C THR A 171 5.99 -9.87 -21.87
N ARG A 172 6.73 -8.80 -22.20
CA ARG A 172 7.32 -7.92 -21.17
C ARG A 172 7.24 -6.46 -21.55
N TYR A 173 7.13 -5.63 -20.51
CA TYR A 173 7.30 -4.19 -20.55
C TYR A 173 8.49 -3.81 -19.67
N ILE A 174 9.43 -3.05 -20.20
CA ILE A 174 10.60 -2.56 -19.49
C ILE A 174 10.63 -1.04 -19.60
N SER A 175 10.67 -0.34 -18.47
CA SER A 175 10.92 1.09 -18.38
C SER A 175 12.38 1.33 -18.00
N HIS A 176 13.00 2.34 -18.59
CA HIS A 176 14.38 2.72 -18.32
C HIS A 176 14.45 4.11 -17.70
N MET A 177 15.38 4.32 -16.78
CA MET A 177 15.71 5.67 -16.31
C MET A 177 16.29 6.47 -17.48
N LYS A 178 15.77 7.68 -17.68
CA LYS A 178 16.43 8.62 -18.59
C LYS A 178 17.72 9.07 -17.91
N VAL A 179 18.83 8.72 -18.49
CA VAL A 179 20.12 9.32 -18.13
C VAL A 179 20.01 10.79 -18.55
N LYS A 180 20.08 11.70 -17.55
CA LYS A 180 20.14 13.14 -17.80
C LYS A 180 21.56 13.51 -18.22
#